data_cfddff6adab93c4d54c0a9f6e245755c
#
_entry.id   cfddff6adab93c4d54c0a9f6e245755c
#
_cell.length_a   1.000
_cell.length_b   1.000
_cell.length_c   1.000
_cell.angle_alpha   90.00
_cell.angle_beta   90.00
_cell.angle_gamma   90.00
#
_symmetry.space_group_name_H-M   'P 1'
#
loop_
_entity.id
_entity.type
_entity.pdbx_description
1 polymer ?
#
loop_
_entity_poly.entity_id
_entity_poly.type
_entity_poly.pdbx_seq_one_letter_code
_entity_poly.pdbx_strand_id
1 'polypeptide(L)'
;PLAADDLVILLKKKFDVECVQANELLRREIRSVAVCGGSGSFLLPDAIAAGADAFVTGEMGYHEFFGHEQEIQLCVIGHYQSEQYTTEVLRDVIERDCPGVKCCISEINTNPIIYF
;
A
#
# COMPACT_ATOMS: atom_id res chain seq x y z
N PRO A 1 10.23 -13.37 -6.25
CA PRO A 1 10.94 -12.88 -5.07
C PRO A 1 11.65 -11.56 -5.38
N LEU A 2 11.64 -10.64 -4.42
CA LEU A 2 12.24 -9.32 -4.52
C LEU A 2 13.14 -9.08 -3.30
N ALA A 3 14.22 -8.30 -3.48
CA ALA A 3 14.89 -7.69 -2.35
C ALA A 3 14.01 -6.57 -1.75
N ALA A 4 14.22 -6.23 -0.49
CA ALA A 4 13.38 -5.25 0.20
C ALA A 4 13.46 -3.84 -0.43
N ASP A 5 14.64 -3.44 -0.88
CA ASP A 5 14.85 -2.17 -1.61
C ASP A 5 14.15 -2.17 -2.98
N ASP A 6 14.15 -3.29 -3.70
CA ASP A 6 13.42 -3.44 -4.97
C ASP A 6 11.90 -3.32 -4.73
N LEU A 7 11.37 -3.85 -3.63
CA LEU A 7 9.97 -3.66 -3.26
C LEU A 7 9.66 -2.17 -3.04
N VAL A 8 10.51 -1.44 -2.31
CA VAL A 8 10.32 -0.01 -2.08
C VAL A 8 10.32 0.77 -3.41
N ILE A 9 11.25 0.46 -4.31
CA ILE A 9 11.33 1.08 -5.64
C ILE A 9 10.05 0.76 -6.45
N LEU A 10 9.58 -0.49 -6.40
CA LEU A 10 8.35 -0.90 -7.07
C LEU A 10 7.13 -0.13 -6.56
N LEU A 11 7.00 0.01 -5.23
CA LEU A 11 5.91 0.76 -4.60
C LEU A 11 5.93 2.24 -5.01
N LYS A 12 7.11 2.87 -4.99
CA LYS A 12 7.27 4.26 -5.44
C LYS A 12 6.76 4.44 -6.87
N LYS A 13 7.14 3.54 -7.75
CA LYS A 13 6.76 3.60 -9.16
C LYS A 13 5.28 3.30 -9.39
N LYS A 14 4.73 2.29 -8.73
CA LYS A 14 3.35 1.83 -8.96
C LYS A 14 2.29 2.73 -8.32
N PHE A 15 2.60 3.33 -7.17
CA PHE A 15 1.70 4.22 -6.45
C PHE A 15 2.02 5.71 -6.66
N ASP A 16 3.00 6.01 -7.50
CA ASP A 16 3.41 7.39 -7.79
C ASP A 16 3.70 8.19 -6.51
N VAL A 17 4.54 7.63 -5.64
CA VAL A 17 4.94 8.26 -4.38
C VAL A 17 6.44 8.53 -4.35
N GLU A 18 6.82 9.68 -3.82
CA GLU A 18 8.22 10.06 -3.70
C GLU A 18 8.87 9.48 -2.45
N CYS A 19 8.09 9.24 -1.40
CA CYS A 19 8.57 8.76 -0.12
C CYS A 19 7.76 7.57 0.37
N VAL A 20 8.45 6.51 0.79
CA VAL A 20 7.89 5.36 1.48
C VAL A 20 8.53 5.29 2.85
N GLN A 21 7.73 5.28 3.91
CA GLN A 21 8.24 4.99 5.25
C GLN A 21 8.40 3.48 5.40
N ALA A 22 9.53 3.04 5.89
CA ALA A 22 9.81 1.63 6.09
C ALA A 22 10.56 1.41 7.41
N ASN A 23 10.46 0.20 7.95
CA ASN A 23 11.37 -0.26 9.00
C ASN A 23 12.71 -0.69 8.40
N GLU A 24 13.62 -1.22 9.22
CA GLU A 24 14.89 -1.77 8.72
C GLU A 24 14.64 -2.76 7.57
N LEU A 25 15.34 -2.60 6.46
CA LEU A 25 15.16 -3.45 5.30
C LEU A 25 15.49 -4.91 5.62
N LEU A 26 14.58 -5.79 5.22
CA LEU A 26 14.79 -7.23 5.35
C LEU A 26 16.04 -7.68 4.56
N ARG A 27 16.81 -8.56 5.18
CA ARG A 27 18.00 -9.16 4.56
C ARG A 27 17.69 -10.42 3.75
N ARG A 28 16.47 -10.93 3.86
CA ARG A 28 15.96 -12.06 3.09
C ARG A 28 15.02 -11.59 1.96
N GLU A 29 14.85 -12.44 0.97
CA GLU A 29 13.93 -12.19 -0.13
C GLU A 29 12.46 -12.10 0.34
N ILE A 30 11.70 -11.20 -0.27
CA ILE A 30 10.26 -11.04 -0.11
C ILE A 30 9.57 -11.86 -1.19
N ARG A 31 8.73 -12.79 -0.77
CA ARG A 31 7.96 -13.69 -1.64
C ARG A 31 6.46 -13.50 -1.52
N SER A 32 6.02 -12.98 -0.37
CA SER A 32 4.62 -12.71 -0.08
C SER A 32 4.44 -11.31 0.48
N VAL A 33 3.42 -10.61 0.01
CA VAL A 33 3.11 -9.24 0.44
C VAL A 33 1.64 -9.18 0.84
N ALA A 34 1.38 -8.80 2.08
CA ALA A 34 0.05 -8.42 2.53
C ALA A 34 -0.19 -6.94 2.27
N VAL A 35 -1.38 -6.58 1.82
CA VAL A 35 -1.71 -5.19 1.49
C VAL A 35 -3.03 -4.78 2.12
N CYS A 36 -3.07 -3.57 2.67
CA CYS A 36 -4.30 -2.93 3.11
C CYS A 36 -4.17 -1.41 2.97
N GLY A 37 -4.92 -0.82 2.05
CA GLY A 37 -4.93 0.64 1.84
C GLY A 37 -5.53 1.40 3.02
N GLY A 38 -5.35 2.71 3.02
CA GLY A 38 -5.82 3.58 4.08
C GLY A 38 -5.15 3.30 5.43
N SER A 39 -5.90 3.38 6.51
CA SER A 39 -5.43 3.12 7.87
C SER A 39 -5.49 1.63 8.19
N GLY A 40 -4.67 0.83 7.52
CA GLY A 40 -4.70 -0.63 7.60
C GLY A 40 -3.79 -1.25 8.66
N SER A 41 -3.11 -0.47 9.49
CA SER A 41 -2.12 -0.96 10.44
C SER A 41 -2.65 -1.99 11.46
N PHE A 42 -3.95 -1.94 11.77
CA PHE A 42 -4.61 -2.91 12.66
C PHE A 42 -4.57 -4.36 12.14
N LEU A 43 -4.32 -4.56 10.84
CA LEU A 43 -4.18 -5.88 10.21
C LEU A 43 -2.73 -6.41 10.22
N LEU A 44 -1.78 -5.66 10.78
CA LEU A 44 -0.40 -6.14 10.87
C LEU A 44 -0.27 -7.48 11.60
N PRO A 45 -0.95 -7.72 12.74
CA PRO A 45 -0.89 -9.03 13.40
C PRO A 45 -1.40 -10.17 12.51
N ASP A 46 -2.44 -9.93 11.71
CA ASP A 46 -2.98 -10.92 10.78
C ASP A 46 -2.01 -11.21 9.63
N ALA A 47 -1.34 -10.18 9.11
CA ALA A 47 -0.31 -10.34 8.09
C ALA A 47 0.87 -11.19 8.59
N ILE A 48 1.32 -10.94 9.84
CA ILE A 48 2.37 -11.74 10.50
C ILE A 48 1.90 -13.18 10.70
N ALA A 49 0.69 -13.37 11.20
CA ALA A 49 0.12 -14.70 11.43
C ALA A 49 -0.04 -15.50 10.12
N ALA A 50 -0.31 -14.82 9.02
CA ALA A 50 -0.37 -15.42 7.68
C ALA A 50 1.02 -15.71 7.08
N GLY A 51 2.09 -15.32 7.74
CA GLY A 51 3.46 -15.53 7.26
C GLY A 51 3.87 -14.63 6.10
N ALA A 52 3.27 -13.44 5.99
CA ALA A 52 3.66 -12.47 4.97
C ALA A 52 5.09 -11.96 5.22
N ASP A 53 5.87 -11.81 4.15
CA ASP A 53 7.22 -11.25 4.22
C ASP A 53 7.21 -9.73 4.29
N ALA A 54 6.18 -9.10 3.73
CA ALA A 54 6.00 -7.65 3.77
C ALA A 54 4.55 -7.29 4.00
N PHE A 55 4.33 -6.10 4.60
CA PHE A 55 3.03 -5.49 4.78
C PHE A 55 3.04 -4.06 4.24
N VAL A 56 2.14 -3.76 3.31
CA VAL A 56 2.01 -2.44 2.69
C VAL A 56 0.68 -1.83 3.10
N THR A 57 0.73 -0.62 3.66
CA THR A 57 -0.47 0.12 4.09
C THR A 57 -0.33 1.62 3.82
N GLY A 58 -1.42 2.35 3.96
CA GLY A 58 -1.44 3.80 3.77
C GLY A 58 -0.94 4.58 4.98
N GLU A 59 -1.27 4.13 6.19
CA GLU A 59 -0.90 4.80 7.44
C GLU A 59 -0.52 3.81 8.52
N MET A 60 0.48 4.19 9.33
CA MET A 60 0.92 3.45 10.49
C MET A 60 1.53 4.42 11.51
N GLY A 61 1.17 4.26 12.78
CA GLY A 61 1.71 5.07 13.86
C GLY A 61 3.19 4.78 14.12
N TYR A 62 3.93 5.78 14.56
CA TYR A 62 5.36 5.68 14.87
C TYR A 62 5.70 4.46 15.74
N HIS A 63 4.95 4.25 16.83
CA HIS A 63 5.21 3.15 17.77
C HIS A 63 4.92 1.76 17.18
N GLU A 64 4.12 1.66 16.14
CA GLU A 64 3.79 0.37 15.51
C GLU A 64 4.93 -0.20 14.67
N PHE A 65 5.93 0.62 14.33
CA PHE A 65 7.12 0.15 13.60
C PHE A 65 8.09 -0.67 14.46
N PHE A 66 8.05 -0.51 15.79
CA PHE A 66 8.97 -1.18 16.68
C PHE A 66 8.66 -2.67 16.84
N GLY A 67 9.72 -3.46 17.03
CA GLY A 67 9.61 -4.87 17.38
C GLY A 67 9.42 -5.82 16.19
N HIS A 68 9.53 -5.31 14.96
CA HIS A 68 9.34 -6.10 13.75
C HIS A 68 10.60 -6.20 12.88
N GLU A 69 11.76 -5.81 13.43
CA GLU A 69 13.04 -5.84 12.76
C GLU A 69 13.36 -7.26 12.29
N GLN A 70 13.62 -7.42 11.00
CA GLN A 70 13.87 -8.71 10.33
C GLN A 70 12.74 -9.74 10.42
N GLU A 71 11.58 -9.40 11.00
CA GLU A 71 10.37 -10.22 11.02
C GLU A 71 9.55 -10.04 9.75
N ILE A 72 9.17 -8.80 9.48
CA ILE A 72 8.35 -8.41 8.33
C ILE A 72 8.78 -7.03 7.81
N GLN A 73 8.82 -6.86 6.50
CA GLN A 73 9.07 -5.56 5.90
C GLN A 73 7.81 -4.70 5.96
N LEU A 74 7.86 -3.61 6.69
CA LEU A 74 6.78 -2.62 6.74
C LEU A 74 7.03 -1.56 5.68
N CYS A 75 5.99 -1.21 4.90
CA CYS A 75 6.02 -0.14 3.92
C CYS A 75 4.73 0.70 4.04
N VAL A 76 4.89 1.99 4.31
CA VAL A 76 3.78 2.94 4.45
C VAL A 76 3.87 3.97 3.34
N ILE A 77 2.85 4.02 2.49
CA ILE A 77 2.89 4.75 1.22
C ILE A 77 2.02 6.00 1.19
N GLY A 78 1.27 6.29 2.24
CA GLY A 78 0.33 7.40 2.32
C GLY A 78 -1.12 6.94 2.15
N HIS A 79 -2.04 7.52 2.90
CA HIS A 79 -3.47 7.16 2.90
C HIS A 79 -4.08 7.36 1.51
N TYR A 80 -4.02 8.60 1.03
CA TYR A 80 -4.55 8.95 -0.29
C TYR A 80 -3.92 8.11 -1.41
N GLN A 81 -2.59 7.98 -1.39
CA GLN A 81 -1.84 7.28 -2.42
C GLN A 81 -2.20 5.79 -2.49
N SER A 82 -2.48 5.18 -1.35
CA SER A 82 -2.89 3.77 -1.29
C SER A 82 -4.30 3.52 -1.80
N GLU A 83 -5.17 4.53 -1.80
CA GLU A 83 -6.60 4.41 -2.15
C GLU A 83 -6.98 5.13 -3.46
N GLN A 84 -6.11 5.95 -4.04
CA GLN A 84 -6.41 6.77 -5.21
C GLN A 84 -6.90 5.98 -6.44
N TYR A 85 -6.56 4.71 -6.55
CA TYR A 85 -6.95 3.85 -7.67
C TYR A 85 -8.29 3.15 -7.49
N THR A 86 -8.96 3.32 -6.35
CA THR A 86 -10.26 2.71 -6.05
C THR A 86 -11.33 3.13 -7.06
N THR A 87 -11.29 4.36 -7.55
CA THR A 87 -12.22 4.86 -8.57
C THR A 87 -12.13 4.07 -9.87
N GLU A 88 -10.92 3.68 -10.28
CA GLU A 88 -10.70 2.84 -11.47
C GLU A 88 -11.27 1.44 -11.27
N VAL A 89 -11.05 0.84 -10.10
CA VAL A 89 -11.61 -0.48 -9.76
C VAL A 89 -13.13 -0.44 -9.78
N LEU A 90 -13.75 0.58 -9.18
CA LEU A 90 -15.21 0.75 -9.19
C LEU A 90 -15.76 0.93 -10.58
N ARG A 91 -15.13 1.76 -11.41
CA ARG A 91 -15.50 1.92 -12.82
C ARG A 91 -15.47 0.59 -13.55
N ASP A 92 -14.39 -0.16 -13.42
CA ASP A 92 -14.20 -1.42 -14.14
C ASP A 92 -15.25 -2.47 -13.73
N VAL A 93 -15.59 -2.54 -12.44
CA VAL A 93 -16.66 -3.42 -11.93
C VAL A 93 -18.03 -3.02 -12.49
N ILE A 94 -18.38 -1.73 -12.45
CA ILE A 94 -19.67 -1.24 -12.93
C ILE A 94 -19.82 -1.47 -14.45
N GLU A 95 -18.82 -1.14 -15.23
CA GLU A 95 -18.86 -1.30 -16.68
C GLU A 95 -18.90 -2.78 -17.11
N ARG A 96 -18.25 -3.66 -16.34
CA ARG A 96 -18.32 -5.11 -16.56
C ARG A 96 -19.68 -5.69 -16.25
N ASP A 97 -20.25 -5.33 -15.10
CA ASP A 97 -21.48 -5.97 -14.57
C ASP A 97 -22.76 -5.27 -15.04
N CYS A 98 -22.67 -4.05 -15.54
CA CYS A 98 -23.78 -3.25 -16.04
C CYS A 98 -23.52 -2.83 -17.50
N PRO A 99 -23.69 -3.74 -18.48
CA PRO A 99 -23.46 -3.43 -19.88
C PRO A 99 -24.29 -2.24 -20.36
N GLY A 100 -23.68 -1.29 -21.05
CA GLY A 100 -24.31 -0.07 -21.53
C GLY A 100 -24.24 1.13 -20.58
N VAL A 101 -23.76 0.95 -19.36
CA VAL A 101 -23.46 2.05 -18.45
C VAL A 101 -22.05 2.56 -18.73
N LYS A 102 -21.95 3.88 -18.93
CA LYS A 102 -20.65 4.56 -19.10
C LYS A 102 -20.29 5.29 -17.81
N CYS A 103 -19.09 5.01 -17.30
CA CYS A 103 -18.56 5.67 -16.10
C CYS A 103 -17.58 6.78 -16.48
N CYS A 104 -17.61 7.85 -15.71
CA CYS A 104 -16.61 8.91 -15.76
C CYS A 104 -15.92 9.00 -14.39
N ILE A 105 -14.59 9.05 -14.40
CA ILE A 105 -13.79 9.25 -13.18
C ILE A 105 -13.58 10.76 -13.01
N SER A 106 -13.79 11.26 -11.78
CA SER A 106 -13.48 12.65 -11.45
C SER A 106 -11.99 12.91 -11.59
N GLU A 107 -11.61 14.00 -12.21
CA GLU A 107 -10.23 14.46 -12.36
C GLU A 107 -9.77 15.35 -11.20
N ILE A 108 -10.64 15.59 -10.21
CA ILE A 108 -10.33 16.45 -9.06
C ILE A 108 -9.50 15.65 -8.06
N ASN A 109 -8.32 16.19 -7.73
CA ASN A 109 -7.50 15.67 -6.63
C ASN A 109 -8.08 16.15 -5.30
N THR A 110 -8.54 15.22 -4.47
CA THR A 110 -9.16 15.49 -3.17
C THR A 110 -8.20 15.35 -1.99
N ASN A 111 -6.92 15.07 -2.23
CA ASN A 111 -5.93 14.94 -1.16
C ASN A 111 -5.71 16.32 -0.49
N PRO A 112 -6.04 16.47 0.81
CA PRO A 112 -5.83 17.74 1.50
C PRO A 112 -4.40 17.95 1.98
N ILE A 113 -3.54 16.92 1.85
CA ILE A 113 -2.16 16.96 2.34
C ILE A 113 -1.26 17.49 1.23
N ILE A 114 -0.40 18.42 1.58
CA ILE A 114 0.63 18.99 0.71
C ILE A 114 1.98 18.47 1.21
N TYR A 115 2.80 18.00 0.29
CA TYR A 115 4.13 17.46 0.59
C TYR A 115 5.19 18.46 0.11
N PHE A 116 6.12 18.79 0.99
CA PHE A 116 7.20 19.75 0.72
C PHE A 116 8.54 19.05 0.58
#